data_46584a98d6b773be097bbe98e937e97d
#
_entry.id   46584a98d6b773be097bbe98e937e97d
#
_cell.length_a   1.000
_cell.length_b   1.000
_cell.length_c   1.000
_cell.angle_alpha   90.00
_cell.angle_beta   90.00
_cell.angle_gamma   90.00
#
_symmetry.space_group_name_H-M   'P 1'
#
loop_
_entity.id
_entity.type
_entity.pdbx_description
1 polymer ?
#
loop_
_entity_poly.entity_id
_entity_poly.type
_entity_poly.pdbx_seq_one_letter_code
_entity_poly.pdbx_strand_id
1 'polypeptide(L)'
;MAIWFDDFKLEHVISLRNNNLNKHLGIEFTELGDDYIIARMPGEDFTRQSRGILHGGASCVLAEALGSIASNMCIDMRKQKAVGLEINANHVRPVSSGYVTGKTTVASLGRTVHVWNIDISNEQGKLNCISRLTTAIVNLNEEEKKVNTELVESLLSS
;
A
#
# COMPACT_ATOMS: atom_id res chain seq x y z
N MET A 1 -11.45 16.98 -2.01
CA MET A 1 -11.91 16.45 -0.68
C MET A 1 -11.29 15.07 -0.52
N ALA A 2 -10.54 14.87 0.56
CA ALA A 2 -9.88 13.60 0.80
C ALA A 2 -10.90 12.46 0.96
N ILE A 3 -10.53 11.27 0.45
CA ILE A 3 -11.35 10.05 0.56
C ILE A 3 -11.12 9.30 1.88
N TRP A 4 -10.16 9.76 2.68
CA TRP A 4 -9.77 9.12 3.92
C TRP A 4 -10.80 9.33 5.02
N PHE A 5 -11.01 8.32 5.85
CA PHE A 5 -12.03 8.36 6.92
C PHE A 5 -11.66 9.34 8.04
N ASP A 6 -10.40 9.35 8.46
CA ASP A 6 -9.86 10.28 9.45
C ASP A 6 -8.89 11.29 8.79
N ASP A 7 -8.45 12.31 9.52
CA ASP A 7 -7.49 13.32 9.03
C ASP A 7 -6.05 12.76 9.07
N PHE A 8 -5.79 11.81 8.17
CA PHE A 8 -4.48 11.18 8.05
C PHE A 8 -3.46 12.10 7.41
N LYS A 9 -2.23 12.01 7.91
CA LYS A 9 -1.04 12.65 7.34
C LYS A 9 -0.02 11.58 6.95
N LEU A 10 1.01 11.99 6.20
CA LEU A 10 2.04 11.07 5.74
C LEU A 10 2.78 10.36 6.89
N GLU A 11 3.04 11.05 8.00
CA GLU A 11 3.65 10.45 9.20
C GLU A 11 2.83 9.29 9.78
N HIS A 12 1.49 9.38 9.72
CA HIS A 12 0.62 8.30 10.15
C HIS A 12 0.75 7.07 9.23
N VAL A 13 0.83 7.29 7.92
CA VAL A 13 1.07 6.22 6.93
C VAL A 13 2.42 5.55 7.17
N ILE A 14 3.47 6.33 7.45
CA ILE A 14 4.81 5.83 7.77
C ILE A 14 4.79 5.01 9.06
N SER A 15 4.04 5.41 10.07
CA SER A 15 3.92 4.70 11.36
C SER A 15 3.25 3.33 11.21
N LEU A 16 2.25 3.19 10.32
CA LEU A 16 1.60 1.91 10.01
C LEU A 16 2.54 0.88 9.34
N ARG A 17 3.70 1.30 8.88
CA ARG A 17 4.71 0.47 8.21
C ARG A 17 5.50 -0.45 9.15
N ASN A 18 5.46 -0.29 10.47
CA ASN A 18 6.45 -0.82 11.41
C ASN A 18 6.57 -2.36 11.46
N ASN A 19 7.84 -2.83 11.39
CA ASN A 19 8.35 -4.16 11.73
C ASN A 19 7.83 -5.34 10.89
N ASN A 20 7.78 -5.20 9.57
CA ASN A 20 7.26 -6.23 8.71
C ASN A 20 8.03 -6.31 7.37
N LEU A 21 7.48 -7.05 6.43
CA LEU A 21 8.01 -7.26 5.09
C LEU A 21 8.27 -5.94 4.35
N ASN A 22 7.42 -4.92 4.52
CA ASN A 22 7.60 -3.62 3.88
C ASN A 22 8.93 -2.97 4.28
N LYS A 23 9.26 -3.01 5.58
CA LYS A 23 10.54 -2.51 6.10
C LYS A 23 11.71 -3.33 5.57
N HIS A 24 11.56 -4.66 5.52
CA HIS A 24 12.61 -5.56 5.02
C HIS A 24 12.95 -5.29 3.55
N LEU A 25 11.94 -5.00 2.72
CA LEU A 25 12.12 -4.66 1.31
C LEU A 25 12.46 -3.18 1.07
N GLY A 26 12.63 -2.38 2.12
CA GLY A 26 12.99 -0.96 1.98
C GLY A 26 11.87 -0.11 1.37
N ILE A 27 10.61 -0.53 1.50
CA ILE A 27 9.46 0.25 1.02
C ILE A 27 9.31 1.51 1.86
N GLU A 28 9.28 2.66 1.23
CA GLU A 28 9.15 3.98 1.85
C GLU A 28 7.92 4.69 1.29
N PHE A 29 6.99 5.06 2.15
CA PHE A 29 5.87 5.92 1.79
C PHE A 29 6.36 7.36 1.70
N THR A 30 6.13 8.00 0.56
CA THR A 30 6.72 9.31 0.24
C THR A 30 5.70 10.42 0.06
N GLU A 31 4.44 10.08 -0.23
CA GLU A 31 3.39 11.07 -0.45
C GLU A 31 2.01 10.51 -0.10
N LEU A 32 1.18 11.34 0.51
CA LEU A 32 -0.25 11.12 0.74
C LEU A 32 -1.02 12.28 0.10
N GLY A 33 -1.78 11.98 -0.94
CA GLY A 33 -2.70 12.93 -1.58
C GLY A 33 -4.14 12.76 -1.07
N ASP A 34 -5.07 13.51 -1.66
CA ASP A 34 -6.49 13.43 -1.31
C ASP A 34 -7.12 12.06 -1.64
N ASP A 35 -6.62 11.37 -2.68
CA ASP A 35 -7.18 10.13 -3.21
C ASP A 35 -6.13 9.11 -3.69
N TYR A 36 -4.87 9.31 -3.31
CA TYR A 36 -3.76 8.43 -3.67
C TYR A 36 -2.68 8.37 -2.59
N ILE A 37 -1.88 7.32 -2.64
CA ILE A 37 -0.65 7.16 -1.85
C ILE A 37 0.48 6.81 -2.81
N ILE A 38 1.68 7.36 -2.56
CA ILE A 38 2.91 7.02 -3.26
C ILE A 38 3.89 6.38 -2.29
N ALA A 39 4.52 5.30 -2.74
CA ALA A 39 5.65 4.68 -2.05
C ALA A 39 6.72 4.27 -3.06
N ARG A 40 7.97 4.16 -2.61
CA ARG A 40 9.08 3.67 -3.41
C ARG A 40 9.73 2.45 -2.77
N MET A 41 10.40 1.66 -3.58
CA MET A 41 11.14 0.48 -3.16
C MET A 41 12.47 0.40 -3.94
N PRO A 42 13.62 0.10 -3.29
CA PRO A 42 14.90 0.01 -3.98
C PRO A 42 14.97 -1.26 -4.84
N GLY A 43 15.60 -1.15 -6.02
CA GLY A 43 15.98 -2.27 -6.88
C GLY A 43 17.36 -2.81 -6.50
N GLU A 44 17.51 -3.35 -5.29
CA GLU A 44 18.76 -3.86 -4.72
C GLU A 44 18.79 -5.40 -4.72
N ASP A 45 19.91 -6.00 -4.32
CA ASP A 45 20.09 -7.46 -4.38
C ASP A 45 19.00 -8.25 -3.65
N PHE A 46 18.50 -7.73 -2.52
CA PHE A 46 17.43 -8.37 -1.74
C PHE A 46 16.02 -8.21 -2.35
N THR A 47 15.87 -7.38 -3.38
CA THR A 47 14.60 -7.24 -4.14
C THR A 47 14.69 -7.78 -5.56
N ARG A 48 15.88 -8.24 -5.99
CA ARG A 48 16.12 -8.78 -7.34
C ARG A 48 15.92 -10.29 -7.39
N GLN A 49 15.68 -10.77 -8.59
CA GLN A 49 15.71 -12.19 -8.91
C GLN A 49 17.06 -12.56 -9.55
N SER A 50 17.30 -13.87 -9.77
CA SER A 50 18.59 -14.42 -10.20
C SER A 50 19.17 -13.87 -11.51
N ARG A 51 18.36 -13.19 -12.33
CA ARG A 51 18.81 -12.52 -13.57
C ARG A 51 19.22 -11.06 -13.36
N GLY A 52 19.30 -10.59 -12.10
CA GLY A 52 19.74 -9.24 -11.76
C GLY A 52 18.70 -8.12 -11.99
N ILE A 53 17.46 -8.47 -12.27
CA ILE A 53 16.36 -7.51 -12.39
C ILE A 53 15.40 -7.63 -11.20
N LEU A 54 14.62 -6.59 -10.96
CA LEU A 54 13.61 -6.55 -9.89
C LEU A 54 12.70 -7.79 -9.96
N HIS A 55 12.53 -8.45 -8.82
CA HIS A 55 11.66 -9.62 -8.71
C HIS A 55 10.19 -9.19 -8.82
N GLY A 56 9.41 -9.85 -9.67
CA GLY A 56 7.99 -9.54 -9.85
C GLY A 56 7.18 -9.62 -8.55
N GLY A 57 7.52 -10.58 -7.67
CA GLY A 57 6.94 -10.69 -6.33
C GLY A 57 7.22 -9.46 -5.45
N ALA A 58 8.39 -8.82 -5.57
CA ALA A 58 8.69 -7.58 -4.84
C ALA A 58 7.78 -6.43 -5.33
N SER A 59 7.51 -6.33 -6.62
CA SER A 59 6.52 -5.38 -7.16
C SER A 59 5.11 -5.67 -6.62
N CYS A 60 4.72 -6.94 -6.49
CA CYS A 60 3.44 -7.31 -5.87
C CYS A 60 3.37 -6.87 -4.40
N VAL A 61 4.47 -7.02 -3.62
CA VAL A 61 4.50 -6.56 -2.22
C VAL A 61 4.33 -5.04 -2.13
N LEU A 62 5.00 -4.28 -3.01
CA LEU A 62 4.82 -2.82 -3.06
C LEU A 62 3.36 -2.43 -3.37
N ALA A 63 2.76 -3.09 -4.36
CA ALA A 63 1.37 -2.85 -4.76
C ALA A 63 0.38 -3.24 -3.64
N GLU A 64 0.58 -4.40 -3.00
CA GLU A 64 -0.22 -4.86 -1.87
C GLU A 64 -0.14 -3.87 -0.69
N ALA A 65 1.07 -3.44 -0.34
CA ALA A 65 1.28 -2.49 0.75
C ALA A 65 0.53 -1.16 0.52
N LEU A 66 0.62 -0.62 -0.69
CA LEU A 66 -0.06 0.62 -1.08
C LEU A 66 -1.58 0.48 -1.00
N GLY A 67 -2.15 -0.53 -1.65
CA GLY A 67 -3.61 -0.69 -1.73
C GLY A 67 -4.22 -1.11 -0.39
N SER A 68 -3.53 -1.94 0.41
CA SER A 68 -4.00 -2.36 1.74
C SER A 68 -4.06 -1.17 2.72
N ILE A 69 -3.02 -0.33 2.74
CA ILE A 69 -3.01 0.88 3.58
C ILE A 69 -4.09 1.84 3.11
N ALA A 70 -4.20 2.11 1.82
CA ALA A 70 -5.23 2.98 1.27
C ALA A 70 -6.64 2.49 1.61
N SER A 71 -6.90 1.18 1.52
CA SER A 71 -8.19 0.60 1.89
C SER A 71 -8.53 0.81 3.37
N ASN A 72 -7.57 0.59 4.26
CA ASN A 72 -7.78 0.78 5.70
C ASN A 72 -8.01 2.25 6.05
N MET A 73 -7.33 3.18 5.38
CA MET A 73 -7.54 4.62 5.59
C MET A 73 -8.90 5.12 5.10
N CYS A 74 -9.57 4.41 4.20
CA CYS A 74 -10.92 4.77 3.70
C CYS A 74 -12.06 4.30 4.60
N ILE A 75 -11.79 3.56 5.68
CA ILE A 75 -12.80 3.00 6.58
C ILE A 75 -12.58 3.43 8.03
N ASP A 76 -13.60 3.28 8.88
CA ASP A 76 -13.41 3.42 10.33
C ASP A 76 -12.63 2.20 10.88
N MET A 77 -11.31 2.34 10.97
CA MET A 77 -10.42 1.27 11.45
C MET A 77 -10.72 0.84 12.89
N ARG A 78 -11.49 1.60 13.66
CA ARG A 78 -11.97 1.21 15.01
C ARG A 78 -13.06 0.15 14.96
N LYS A 79 -13.72 -0.01 13.80
CA LYS A 79 -14.86 -0.93 13.61
C LYS A 79 -14.63 -1.98 12.53
N GLN A 80 -13.78 -1.66 11.56
CA GLN A 80 -13.58 -2.46 10.35
C GLN A 80 -12.09 -2.61 10.03
N LYS A 81 -11.78 -3.60 9.21
CA LYS A 81 -10.46 -3.78 8.58
C LYS A 81 -10.61 -4.17 7.12
N ALA A 82 -9.64 -3.78 6.31
CA ALA A 82 -9.50 -4.27 4.94
C ALA A 82 -8.62 -5.51 4.91
N VAL A 83 -9.04 -6.54 4.17
CA VAL A 83 -8.31 -7.80 3.99
C VAL A 83 -8.14 -8.04 2.49
N GLY A 84 -6.90 -8.30 2.04
CA GLY A 84 -6.61 -8.61 0.64
C GLY A 84 -7.35 -9.86 0.17
N LEU A 85 -7.99 -9.75 -0.99
CA LEU A 85 -8.68 -10.87 -1.66
C LEU A 85 -7.91 -11.34 -2.87
N GLU A 86 -7.42 -10.42 -3.70
CA GLU A 86 -6.78 -10.73 -4.97
C GLU A 86 -5.85 -9.60 -5.35
N ILE A 87 -4.67 -9.96 -5.82
CA ILE A 87 -3.74 -9.04 -6.45
C ILE A 87 -3.31 -9.63 -7.81
N ASN A 88 -3.28 -8.79 -8.83
CA ASN A 88 -2.66 -9.14 -10.10
C ASN A 88 -1.60 -8.10 -10.47
N ALA A 89 -0.62 -8.53 -11.26
CA ALA A 89 0.48 -7.70 -11.69
C ALA A 89 0.92 -8.08 -13.11
N ASN A 90 1.02 -7.08 -13.97
CA ASN A 90 1.57 -7.22 -15.32
C ASN A 90 2.91 -6.50 -15.37
N HIS A 91 4.00 -7.28 -15.44
CA HIS A 91 5.36 -6.77 -15.53
C HIS A 91 5.71 -6.45 -16.97
N VAL A 92 5.67 -5.18 -17.34
CA VAL A 92 5.79 -4.72 -18.72
C VAL A 92 7.19 -4.22 -19.08
N ARG A 93 8.06 -3.99 -18.08
CA ARG A 93 9.43 -3.53 -18.29
C ARG A 93 10.35 -4.00 -17.16
N PRO A 94 11.55 -4.54 -17.47
CA PRO A 94 12.53 -4.89 -16.45
C PRO A 94 13.15 -3.64 -15.81
N VAL A 95 13.54 -3.75 -14.55
CA VAL A 95 14.32 -2.75 -13.80
C VAL A 95 15.51 -3.44 -13.17
N SER A 96 16.72 -2.96 -13.46
CA SER A 96 17.97 -3.57 -12.99
C SER A 96 18.66 -2.78 -11.87
N SER A 97 18.27 -1.54 -11.62
CA SER A 97 18.85 -0.68 -10.59
C SER A 97 17.95 0.51 -10.28
N GLY A 98 18.29 1.24 -9.22
CA GLY A 98 17.55 2.43 -8.78
C GLY A 98 16.26 2.08 -8.05
N TYR A 99 15.40 3.06 -7.88
CA TYR A 99 14.11 2.90 -7.22
C TYR A 99 12.99 2.65 -8.22
N VAL A 100 12.01 1.89 -7.78
CA VAL A 100 10.67 1.89 -8.40
C VAL A 100 9.71 2.63 -7.49
N THR A 101 8.79 3.39 -8.09
CA THR A 101 7.79 4.19 -7.40
C THR A 101 6.40 3.69 -7.79
N GLY A 102 5.64 3.25 -6.79
CA GLY A 102 4.24 2.87 -6.94
C GLY A 102 3.32 4.02 -6.56
N LYS A 103 2.27 4.21 -7.34
CA LYS A 103 1.16 5.11 -7.03
C LYS A 103 -0.14 4.32 -7.05
N THR A 104 -0.87 4.33 -5.92
CA THR A 104 -2.21 3.75 -5.86
C THR A 104 -3.27 4.80 -6.16
N THR A 105 -4.30 4.43 -6.91
CA THR A 105 -5.47 5.25 -7.23
C THR A 105 -6.74 4.41 -7.14
N VAL A 106 -7.85 5.07 -6.82
CA VAL A 106 -9.14 4.40 -6.67
C VAL A 106 -9.64 3.88 -8.02
N ALA A 107 -9.99 2.59 -8.09
CA ALA A 107 -10.82 2.04 -9.15
C ALA A 107 -12.29 1.92 -8.70
N SER A 108 -12.52 1.49 -7.43
CA SER A 108 -13.86 1.41 -6.84
C SER A 108 -13.78 1.40 -5.32
N LEU A 109 -14.60 2.18 -4.64
CA LEU A 109 -14.80 2.16 -3.20
C LEU A 109 -16.24 1.76 -2.89
N GLY A 110 -16.45 0.47 -2.63
CA GLY A 110 -17.74 -0.06 -2.21
C GLY A 110 -17.80 -0.23 -0.68
N ARG A 111 -19.00 -0.46 -0.16
CA ARG A 111 -19.18 -0.70 1.28
C ARG A 111 -18.50 -1.97 1.80
N THR A 112 -18.32 -2.98 0.96
CA THR A 112 -17.80 -4.32 1.33
C THR A 112 -16.56 -4.71 0.54
N VAL A 113 -16.24 -4.00 -0.54
CA VAL A 113 -15.10 -4.28 -1.41
C VAL A 113 -14.51 -2.97 -1.90
N HIS A 114 -13.19 -2.84 -1.82
CA HIS A 114 -12.42 -1.79 -2.50
C HIS A 114 -11.57 -2.39 -3.59
N VAL A 115 -11.40 -1.66 -4.68
CA VAL A 115 -10.51 -2.01 -5.80
C VAL A 115 -9.60 -0.83 -6.09
N TRP A 116 -8.31 -1.11 -6.15
CA TRP A 116 -7.25 -0.14 -6.37
C TRP A 116 -6.46 -0.46 -7.63
N ASN A 117 -6.15 0.55 -8.43
CA ASN A 117 -5.11 0.46 -9.45
C ASN A 117 -3.79 0.92 -8.85
N ILE A 118 -2.71 0.21 -9.13
CA ILE A 118 -1.36 0.57 -8.70
C ILE A 118 -0.43 0.52 -9.90
N ASP A 119 0.03 1.67 -10.34
CA ASP A 119 1.04 1.81 -11.38
C ASP A 119 2.41 1.95 -10.74
N ILE A 120 3.36 1.11 -11.15
CA ILE A 120 4.75 1.16 -10.68
C ILE A 120 5.64 1.58 -11.83
N SER A 121 6.45 2.62 -11.62
CA SER A 121 7.35 3.19 -12.61
C SER A 121 8.79 3.23 -12.09
N ASN A 122 9.77 3.21 -13.01
CA ASN A 122 11.16 3.39 -12.67
C ASN A 122 11.52 4.89 -12.47
N GLU A 123 12.79 5.19 -12.14
CA GLU A 123 13.26 6.57 -11.89
C GLU A 123 13.12 7.51 -13.10
N GLN A 124 13.03 6.96 -14.31
CA GLN A 124 12.78 7.75 -15.53
C GLN A 124 11.28 7.95 -15.79
N GLY A 125 10.41 7.58 -14.84
CA GLY A 125 8.95 7.67 -14.98
C GLY A 125 8.34 6.67 -15.97
N LYS A 126 9.11 5.67 -16.43
CA LYS A 126 8.62 4.66 -17.36
C LYS A 126 7.95 3.53 -16.59
N LEU A 127 6.71 3.23 -16.97
CA LEU A 127 5.92 2.16 -16.38
C LEU A 127 6.64 0.81 -16.48
N ASN A 128 6.77 0.12 -15.34
CA ASN A 128 7.36 -1.22 -15.27
C ASN A 128 6.38 -2.30 -14.79
N CYS A 129 5.36 -1.93 -14.03
CA CYS A 129 4.32 -2.87 -13.59
C CYS A 129 2.97 -2.16 -13.49
N ILE A 130 1.93 -2.83 -13.99
CA ILE A 130 0.53 -2.45 -13.82
C ILE A 130 -0.11 -3.48 -12.90
N SER A 131 -0.65 -3.03 -11.78
CA SER A 131 -1.21 -3.91 -10.75
C SER A 131 -2.62 -3.48 -10.35
N ARG A 132 -3.39 -4.43 -9.85
CA ARG A 132 -4.69 -4.17 -9.24
C ARG A 132 -4.82 -5.00 -7.97
N LEU A 133 -5.27 -4.34 -6.90
CA LEU A 133 -5.57 -4.98 -5.62
C LEU A 133 -7.06 -4.89 -5.34
N THR A 134 -7.66 -6.00 -4.96
CA THR A 134 -9.03 -6.08 -4.44
C THR A 134 -8.98 -6.45 -2.96
N THR A 135 -9.68 -5.70 -2.12
CA THR A 135 -9.79 -5.95 -0.68
C THR A 135 -11.24 -6.12 -0.25
N ALA A 136 -11.49 -7.00 0.72
CA ALA A 136 -12.76 -7.08 1.43
C ALA A 136 -12.74 -6.19 2.67
N ILE A 137 -13.85 -5.53 2.95
CA ILE A 137 -14.06 -4.77 4.18
C ILE A 137 -14.87 -5.64 5.14
N VAL A 138 -14.26 -5.99 6.27
CA VAL A 138 -14.85 -6.87 7.28
C VAL A 138 -14.97 -6.17 8.62
N ASN A 139 -16.02 -6.49 9.37
CA ASN A 139 -16.22 -5.95 10.71
C ASN A 139 -15.28 -6.62 11.71
N LEU A 140 -14.76 -5.85 12.65
CA LEU A 140 -13.97 -6.32 13.77
C LEU A 140 -14.87 -6.95 14.85
N ASN A 141 -14.34 -7.97 15.56
CA ASN A 141 -14.93 -8.44 16.81
C ASN A 141 -14.64 -7.45 17.96
N GLU A 142 -15.23 -7.65 19.16
CA GLU A 142 -15.12 -6.70 20.26
C GLU A 142 -13.69 -6.56 20.81
N GLU A 143 -12.88 -7.61 20.76
CA GLU A 143 -11.48 -7.58 21.19
C GLU A 143 -10.61 -6.78 20.18
N GLU A 144 -10.77 -7.06 18.90
CA GLU A 144 -10.11 -6.31 17.82
C GLU A 144 -10.48 -4.83 17.84
N LYS A 145 -11.74 -4.48 18.12
CA LYS A 145 -12.19 -3.08 18.22
C LYS A 145 -11.42 -2.31 19.31
N LYS A 146 -11.20 -2.92 20.47
CA LYS A 146 -10.42 -2.28 21.56
C LYS A 146 -9.00 -1.97 21.10
N VAL A 147 -8.31 -2.99 20.58
CA VAL A 147 -6.92 -2.86 20.10
C VAL A 147 -6.82 -1.81 18.99
N ASN A 148 -7.73 -1.86 18.02
CA ASN A 148 -7.71 -0.92 16.91
C ASN A 148 -8.09 0.52 17.33
N THR A 149 -8.96 0.69 18.32
CA THR A 149 -9.29 2.02 18.85
C THR A 149 -8.06 2.66 19.48
N GLU A 150 -7.35 1.95 20.35
CA GLU A 150 -6.10 2.43 20.96
C GLU A 150 -5.03 2.76 19.90
N LEU A 151 -4.89 1.90 18.89
CA LEU A 151 -3.97 2.11 17.78
C LEU A 151 -4.30 3.41 17.01
N VAL A 152 -5.55 3.60 16.61
CA VAL A 152 -5.98 4.77 15.83
C VAL A 152 -5.86 6.06 16.65
N GLU A 153 -6.25 6.04 17.93
CA GLU A 153 -6.10 7.19 18.82
C GLU A 153 -4.62 7.57 19.01
N SER A 154 -3.75 6.60 19.22
CA SER A 154 -2.30 6.81 19.32
C SER A 154 -1.72 7.36 18.01
N LEU A 155 -2.18 6.83 16.88
CA LEU A 155 -1.73 7.25 15.55
C LEU A 155 -2.10 8.70 15.26
N LEU A 156 -3.35 9.10 15.52
CA LEU A 156 -3.86 10.45 15.22
C LEU A 156 -3.41 11.52 16.22
N SER A 157 -2.89 11.13 17.37
CA SER A 157 -2.36 12.05 18.40
C SER A 157 -0.86 12.34 18.25
N SER A 158 -0.18 11.67 17.33
CA SER A 158 1.25 11.87 17.03
C SER A 158 1.44 12.89 15.91
#